data_93b93a607f474476eac205dab5c57c00
#
_entry.id   93b93a607f474476eac205dab5c57c00
#
_cell.length_a   1.000
_cell.length_b   1.000
_cell.length_c   1.000
_cell.angle_alpha   90.00
_cell.angle_beta   90.00
_cell.angle_gamma   90.00
#
_symmetry.space_group_name_H-M   'P 1'
#
loop_
_entity.id
_entity.type
_entity.pdbx_description
1 polymer ?
#
loop_
_entity_poly.entity_id
_entity_poly.type
_entity_poly.pdbx_seq_one_letter_code
_entity_poly.pdbx_strand_id
1 'polypeptide(L)'
;MTYEEKKEWLRRYRKAARMERMKLDEVEQYRTAAEHVTQVLSGMPGGAGDGQALPRAVERIMDAVQEANAQVMECQQIRKEIMDTMAQTVDMQDYGILYMRYIGGMKWKQIAVKIGMDVSQVYRRHKAAVKVLNIPESQ
;
A
#
# COMPACT_ATOMS: atom_id res chain seq x y z
N MET A 1 21.93 -3.33 10.55
CA MET A 1 20.75 -2.49 10.88
C MET A 1 20.39 -2.57 12.34
N THR A 2 20.01 -1.45 12.93
CA THR A 2 19.44 -1.41 14.28
C THR A 2 18.02 -1.97 14.28
N TYR A 3 17.50 -2.26 15.45
CA TYR A 3 16.11 -2.68 15.61
C TYR A 3 15.13 -1.66 15.01
N GLU A 4 15.36 -0.38 15.23
CA GLU A 4 14.51 0.68 14.69
C GLU A 4 14.57 0.74 13.16
N GLU A 5 15.76 0.57 12.59
CA GLU A 5 15.93 0.52 11.14
C GLU A 5 15.23 -0.69 10.53
N LYS A 6 15.28 -1.85 11.18
CA LYS A 6 14.56 -3.04 10.72
C LYS A 6 13.06 -2.82 10.73
N LYS A 7 12.52 -2.17 11.77
CA LYS A 7 11.10 -1.83 11.82
C LYS A 7 10.71 -0.89 10.68
N GLU A 8 11.53 0.12 10.39
CA GLU A 8 11.26 1.04 9.27
C GLU A 8 11.27 0.31 7.94
N TRP A 9 12.18 -0.63 7.76
CA TRP A 9 12.22 -1.45 6.55
C TRP A 9 10.94 -2.27 6.41
N LEU A 10 10.46 -2.88 7.48
CA LEU A 10 9.23 -3.66 7.48
C LEU A 10 7.98 -2.79 7.23
N ARG A 11 8.01 -1.53 7.64
CA ARG A 11 6.89 -0.60 7.43
C ARG A 11 6.73 -0.15 5.98
N ARG A 12 7.69 -0.46 5.12
CA ARG A 12 7.68 -0.05 3.72
C ARG A 12 6.43 -0.50 2.98
N TYR A 13 5.93 -1.71 3.25
CA TYR A 13 4.73 -2.22 2.60
C TYR A 13 3.50 -1.36 2.92
N ARG A 14 3.29 -1.04 4.18
CA ARG A 14 2.12 -0.25 4.58
C ARG A 14 2.16 1.16 4.01
N LYS A 15 3.35 1.74 3.91
CA LYS A 15 3.54 3.04 3.25
C LYS A 15 3.22 2.94 1.75
N ALA A 16 3.73 1.92 1.08
CA ALA A 16 3.46 1.69 -0.34
C ALA A 16 1.98 1.42 -0.60
N ALA A 17 1.32 0.66 0.27
CA ALA A 17 -0.10 0.36 0.17
C ALA A 17 -0.97 1.62 0.33
N ARG A 18 -0.59 2.53 1.22
CA ARG A 18 -1.28 3.81 1.34
C ARG A 18 -1.12 4.66 0.08
N MET A 19 0.08 4.71 -0.48
CA MET A 19 0.34 5.43 -1.73
C MET A 19 -0.46 4.84 -2.89
N GLU A 20 -0.52 3.51 -2.97
CA GLU A 20 -1.34 2.81 -3.97
C GLU A 20 -2.80 3.24 -3.88
N ARG A 21 -3.35 3.26 -2.67
CA ARG A 21 -4.74 3.69 -2.46
C ARG A 21 -4.97 5.12 -2.93
N MET A 22 -4.04 6.02 -2.61
CA MET A 22 -4.11 7.42 -3.05
C MET A 22 -4.09 7.55 -4.58
N LYS A 23 -3.22 6.77 -5.24
CA LYS A 23 -3.13 6.78 -6.71
C LYS A 23 -4.38 6.22 -7.36
N LEU A 24 -4.97 5.18 -6.80
CA LEU A 24 -6.23 4.63 -7.29
C LEU A 24 -7.40 5.60 -7.09
N ASP A 25 -7.43 6.31 -5.97
CA ASP A 25 -8.43 7.35 -5.71
C ASP A 25 -8.31 8.49 -6.74
N GLU A 26 -7.10 8.87 -7.11
CA GLU A 26 -6.84 9.86 -8.15
C GLU A 26 -7.45 9.45 -9.49
N VAL A 27 -7.30 8.18 -9.87
CA VAL A 27 -7.90 7.64 -11.09
C VAL A 27 -9.43 7.83 -11.06
N GLU A 28 -10.05 7.50 -9.93
CA GLU A 28 -11.50 7.66 -9.78
C GLU A 28 -11.93 9.12 -9.84
N GLN A 29 -11.16 10.03 -9.26
CA GLN A 29 -11.43 11.47 -9.33
C GLN A 29 -11.40 11.96 -10.78
N TYR A 30 -10.42 11.55 -11.56
CA TYR A 30 -10.33 11.94 -12.97
C TYR A 30 -11.44 11.32 -13.82
N ARG A 31 -11.84 10.08 -13.52
CA ARG A 31 -12.97 9.44 -14.21
C ARG A 31 -14.28 10.20 -13.95
N THR A 32 -14.52 10.56 -12.69
CA THR A 32 -15.70 11.33 -12.31
C THR A 32 -15.72 12.69 -13.01
N ALA A 33 -14.58 13.37 -13.05
CA ALA A 33 -14.44 14.64 -13.74
C ALA A 33 -14.71 14.51 -15.25
N ALA A 34 -14.24 13.44 -15.88
CA ALA A 34 -14.47 13.17 -17.30
C ALA A 34 -15.94 12.90 -17.58
N GLU A 35 -16.64 12.16 -16.73
CA GLU A 35 -18.08 11.92 -16.83
C GLU A 35 -18.85 13.23 -16.76
N HIS A 36 -18.46 14.13 -15.86
CA HIS A 36 -19.09 15.44 -15.74
C HIS A 36 -18.90 16.27 -17.00
N VAL A 37 -17.72 16.27 -17.60
CA VAL A 37 -17.44 16.95 -18.88
C VAL A 37 -18.35 16.41 -19.98
N THR A 38 -18.50 15.09 -20.06
CA THR A 38 -19.35 14.43 -21.04
C THR A 38 -20.81 14.86 -20.86
N GLN A 39 -21.32 14.92 -19.65
CA GLN A 39 -22.69 15.36 -19.35
C GLN A 39 -22.93 16.81 -19.79
N VAL A 40 -21.97 17.70 -19.47
CA VAL A 40 -22.06 19.11 -19.85
C VAL A 40 -22.08 19.27 -21.38
N LEU A 41 -21.19 18.56 -22.09
CA LEU A 41 -21.10 18.62 -23.54
C LEU A 41 -22.36 18.09 -24.21
N SER A 42 -22.97 17.01 -23.69
CA SER A 42 -24.19 16.44 -24.28
C SER A 42 -25.43 17.29 -24.00
N GLY A 43 -25.43 18.13 -22.98
CA GLY A 43 -26.53 19.02 -22.60
C GLY A 43 -26.50 20.37 -23.30
N MET A 44 -25.46 20.72 -24.05
CA MET A 44 -25.30 22.01 -24.71
C MET A 44 -25.29 21.89 -26.22
N PRO A 45 -26.36 22.31 -26.90
CA PRO A 45 -26.37 22.34 -28.37
C PRO A 45 -25.39 23.43 -28.87
N GLY A 46 -24.48 23.05 -29.74
CA GLY A 46 -23.51 23.96 -30.33
C GLY A 46 -22.26 24.22 -29.50
N GLY A 47 -21.56 23.18 -29.16
CA GLY A 47 -20.32 23.12 -28.41
C GLY A 47 -19.58 24.44 -28.13
N ALA A 48 -19.74 24.94 -26.94
CA ALA A 48 -18.91 26.05 -26.46
C ALA A 48 -17.57 25.49 -26.03
N GLY A 49 -16.50 25.78 -26.78
CA GLY A 49 -15.16 25.35 -26.42
C GLY A 49 -14.35 24.92 -27.64
N ASP A 50 -13.07 24.67 -27.41
CA ASP A 50 -12.12 24.29 -28.45
C ASP A 50 -12.17 22.81 -28.85
N GLY A 51 -13.09 22.04 -28.29
CA GLY A 51 -13.22 20.60 -28.54
C GLY A 51 -12.13 19.76 -27.85
N GLN A 52 -11.32 20.34 -26.97
CA GLN A 52 -10.22 19.65 -26.32
C GLN A 52 -10.51 19.20 -24.88
N ALA A 53 -11.69 19.54 -24.34
CA ALA A 53 -12.00 19.24 -22.93
C ALA A 53 -12.04 17.74 -22.66
N LEU A 54 -12.73 16.95 -23.51
CA LEU A 54 -12.82 15.51 -23.36
C LEU A 54 -11.49 14.81 -23.64
N PRO A 55 -10.77 15.11 -24.74
CA PRO A 55 -9.46 14.52 -24.96
C PRO A 55 -8.47 14.78 -23.81
N ARG A 56 -8.46 15.98 -23.25
CA ARG A 56 -7.61 16.31 -22.08
C ARG A 56 -7.99 15.50 -20.85
N ALA A 57 -9.30 15.31 -20.64
CA ALA A 57 -9.80 14.51 -19.52
C ALA A 57 -9.38 13.05 -19.65
N VAL A 58 -9.47 12.49 -20.85
CA VAL A 58 -9.04 11.10 -21.14
C VAL A 58 -7.54 10.97 -20.93
N GLU A 59 -6.76 11.93 -21.40
CA GLU A 59 -5.30 11.93 -21.23
C GLU A 59 -4.90 11.92 -19.74
N ARG A 60 -5.57 12.72 -18.91
CA ARG A 60 -5.34 12.71 -17.46
C ARG A 60 -5.64 11.36 -16.82
N ILE A 61 -6.73 10.70 -17.27
CA ILE A 61 -7.06 9.35 -16.80
C ILE A 61 -5.93 8.37 -17.17
N MET A 62 -5.48 8.41 -18.41
CA MET A 62 -4.41 7.51 -18.87
C MET A 62 -3.12 7.69 -18.08
N ASP A 63 -2.72 8.93 -17.83
CA ASP A 63 -1.53 9.25 -17.03
C ASP A 63 -1.70 8.75 -15.59
N ALA A 64 -2.86 8.98 -14.99
CA ALA A 64 -3.15 8.55 -13.63
C ALA A 64 -3.16 7.01 -13.51
N VAL A 65 -3.69 6.31 -14.51
CA VAL A 65 -3.68 4.84 -14.57
C VAL A 65 -2.25 4.31 -14.65
N GLN A 66 -1.39 4.92 -15.47
CA GLN A 66 0.01 4.53 -15.54
C GLN A 66 0.73 4.68 -14.20
N GLU A 67 0.52 5.81 -13.53
CA GLU A 67 1.11 6.04 -12.21
C GLU A 67 0.59 5.04 -11.18
N ALA A 68 -0.72 4.77 -11.19
CA ALA A 68 -1.33 3.80 -10.27
C ALA A 68 -0.78 2.39 -10.51
N ASN A 69 -0.65 1.98 -11.76
CA ASN A 69 -0.10 0.66 -12.11
C ASN A 69 1.35 0.52 -11.65
N ALA A 70 2.16 1.55 -11.83
CA ALA A 70 3.55 1.54 -11.36
C ALA A 70 3.60 1.38 -9.83
N GLN A 71 2.72 2.07 -9.11
CA GLN A 71 2.65 1.99 -7.65
C GLN A 71 2.18 0.60 -7.18
N VAL A 72 1.21 0.00 -7.88
CA VAL A 72 0.76 -1.37 -7.58
C VAL A 72 1.92 -2.35 -7.70
N MET A 73 2.70 -2.26 -8.77
CA MET A 73 3.84 -3.15 -9.00
C MET A 73 4.93 -2.95 -7.94
N GLU A 74 5.22 -1.71 -7.58
CA GLU A 74 6.18 -1.40 -6.51
C GLU A 74 5.71 -1.99 -5.17
N CYS A 75 4.43 -1.81 -4.86
CA CYS A 75 3.83 -2.33 -3.63
C CYS A 75 3.94 -3.85 -3.55
N GLN A 76 3.68 -4.56 -4.64
CA GLN A 76 3.79 -6.02 -4.70
C GLN A 76 5.24 -6.48 -4.55
N GLN A 77 6.19 -5.77 -5.15
CA GLN A 77 7.61 -6.08 -5.01
C GLN A 77 8.08 -5.91 -3.57
N ILE A 78 7.70 -4.82 -2.93
CA ILE A 78 8.03 -4.58 -1.52
C ILE A 78 7.40 -5.65 -0.62
N ARG A 79 6.14 -6.01 -0.88
CA ARG A 79 5.45 -7.06 -0.13
C ARG A 79 6.20 -8.38 -0.22
N LYS A 80 6.62 -8.75 -1.44
CA LYS A 80 7.38 -9.98 -1.65
C LYS A 80 8.69 -9.98 -0.88
N GLU A 81 9.45 -8.90 -0.96
CA GLU A 81 10.73 -8.77 -0.23
C GLU A 81 10.53 -8.94 1.28
N ILE A 82 9.52 -8.29 1.82
CA ILE A 82 9.23 -8.35 3.26
C ILE A 82 8.77 -9.75 3.66
N MET A 83 7.88 -10.36 2.89
CA MET A 83 7.39 -11.71 3.20
C MET A 83 8.50 -12.75 3.10
N ASP A 84 9.37 -12.64 2.10
CA ASP A 84 10.53 -13.54 1.95
C ASP A 84 11.47 -13.40 3.15
N THR A 85 11.67 -12.18 3.64
CA THR A 85 12.49 -11.93 4.82
C THR A 85 11.84 -12.48 6.08
N MET A 86 10.53 -12.27 6.26
CA MET A 86 9.78 -12.80 7.40
C MET A 86 9.75 -14.33 7.40
N ALA A 87 9.82 -14.94 6.23
CA ALA A 87 9.85 -16.41 6.09
C ALA A 87 11.12 -17.04 6.68
N GLN A 88 12.13 -16.25 7.04
CA GLN A 88 13.30 -16.72 7.77
C GLN A 88 12.94 -17.11 9.21
N THR A 89 11.81 -16.61 9.71
CA THR A 89 11.30 -16.91 11.05
C THR A 89 10.80 -18.34 11.07
N VAL A 90 11.39 -19.17 11.94
CA VAL A 90 11.07 -20.61 12.01
C VAL A 90 9.78 -20.85 12.79
N ASP A 91 9.49 -19.98 13.75
CA ASP A 91 8.32 -20.11 14.61
C ASP A 91 7.09 -19.56 13.90
N MET A 92 6.08 -20.39 13.71
CA MET A 92 4.84 -19.99 13.02
C MET A 92 4.10 -18.87 13.73
N GLN A 93 4.16 -18.85 15.05
CA GLN A 93 3.50 -17.81 15.83
C GLN A 93 4.19 -16.46 15.65
N ASP A 94 5.53 -16.44 15.64
CA ASP A 94 6.31 -15.23 15.38
C ASP A 94 6.06 -14.71 13.95
N TYR A 95 6.02 -15.61 12.97
CA TYR A 95 5.67 -15.24 11.60
C TYR A 95 4.28 -14.61 11.55
N GLY A 96 3.31 -15.21 12.22
CA GLY A 96 1.95 -14.69 12.28
C GLY A 96 1.87 -13.30 12.88
N ILE A 97 2.62 -13.05 13.95
CA ILE A 97 2.69 -11.72 14.58
C ILE A 97 3.25 -10.68 13.61
N LEU A 98 4.36 -11.01 12.96
CA LEU A 98 4.98 -10.11 11.98
C LEU A 98 4.04 -9.85 10.79
N TYR A 99 3.41 -10.89 10.29
CA TYR A 99 2.46 -10.77 9.18
C TYR A 99 1.27 -9.87 9.54
N MET A 100 0.62 -10.14 10.68
CA MET A 100 -0.52 -9.35 11.13
C MET A 100 -0.15 -7.88 11.33
N ARG A 101 1.05 -7.61 11.87
CA ARG A 101 1.49 -6.25 12.14
C ARG A 101 1.91 -5.51 10.87
N TYR A 102 2.79 -6.10 10.06
CA TYR A 102 3.45 -5.40 8.96
C TYR A 102 2.76 -5.54 7.61
N ILE A 103 2.05 -6.62 7.40
CA ILE A 103 1.23 -6.80 6.18
C ILE A 103 -0.22 -6.41 6.48
N GLY A 104 -0.78 -6.93 7.56
CA GLY A 104 -2.17 -6.69 7.92
C GLY A 104 -2.45 -5.32 8.54
N GLY A 105 -1.42 -4.65 9.05
CA GLY A 105 -1.59 -3.33 9.69
C GLY A 105 -2.38 -3.36 10.98
N MET A 106 -2.41 -4.51 11.67
CA MET A 106 -3.20 -4.68 12.89
C MET A 106 -2.53 -4.00 14.08
N LYS A 107 -3.36 -3.51 14.98
CA LYS A 107 -2.89 -2.96 16.26
C LYS A 107 -2.47 -4.09 17.19
N TRP A 108 -1.54 -3.79 18.10
CA TRP A 108 -1.03 -4.81 19.03
C TRP A 108 -2.12 -5.50 19.83
N LYS A 109 -3.14 -4.76 20.29
CA LYS A 109 -4.27 -5.33 21.03
C LYS A 109 -5.09 -6.29 20.17
N GLN A 110 -5.28 -5.97 18.90
CA GLN A 110 -6.01 -6.83 17.97
C GLN A 110 -5.26 -8.14 17.72
N ILE A 111 -3.94 -8.06 17.56
CA ILE A 111 -3.08 -9.24 17.39
C ILE A 111 -3.18 -10.13 18.64
N ALA A 112 -3.05 -9.54 19.82
CA ALA A 112 -3.12 -10.26 21.09
C ALA A 112 -4.43 -11.03 21.23
N VAL A 113 -5.56 -10.40 20.92
CA VAL A 113 -6.88 -11.05 20.95
C VAL A 113 -6.92 -12.23 19.98
N LYS A 114 -6.42 -12.00 18.76
CA LYS A 114 -6.52 -13.01 17.70
C LYS A 114 -5.73 -14.28 18.02
N ILE A 115 -4.55 -14.16 18.64
CA ILE A 115 -3.71 -15.31 18.95
C ILE A 115 -3.83 -15.78 20.40
N GLY A 116 -4.66 -15.10 21.20
CA GLY A 116 -4.90 -15.50 22.59
C GLY A 116 -3.71 -15.30 23.51
N MET A 117 -2.94 -14.25 23.32
CA MET A 117 -1.78 -13.90 24.14
C MET A 117 -1.96 -12.53 24.80
N ASP A 118 -1.22 -12.31 25.88
CA ASP A 118 -1.12 -10.98 26.49
C ASP A 118 -0.36 -10.03 25.56
N VAL A 119 -0.79 -8.76 25.50
CA VAL A 119 -0.17 -7.73 24.64
C VAL A 119 1.34 -7.62 24.90
N SER A 120 1.76 -7.67 26.17
CA SER A 120 3.17 -7.57 26.52
C SER A 120 3.99 -8.73 25.97
N GLN A 121 3.41 -9.94 25.94
CA GLN A 121 4.07 -11.12 25.36
C GLN A 121 4.17 -11.01 23.84
N VAL A 122 3.10 -10.54 23.20
CA VAL A 122 3.09 -10.31 21.75
C VAL A 122 4.20 -9.34 21.37
N TYR A 123 4.30 -8.24 22.09
CA TYR A 123 5.31 -7.21 21.81
C TYR A 123 6.74 -7.75 22.02
N ARG A 124 6.96 -8.52 23.08
CA ARG A 124 8.28 -9.12 23.33
C ARG A 124 8.69 -10.11 22.26
N ARG A 125 7.75 -10.96 21.82
CA ARG A 125 8.01 -11.91 20.74
C ARG A 125 8.29 -11.19 19.42
N HIS A 126 7.53 -10.16 19.12
CA HIS A 126 7.75 -9.31 17.97
C HIS A 126 9.15 -8.71 17.98
N LYS A 127 9.53 -8.11 19.09
CA LYS A 127 10.85 -7.46 19.23
C LYS A 127 11.98 -8.45 19.02
N ALA A 128 11.88 -9.63 19.64
CA ALA A 128 12.89 -10.68 19.49
C ALA A 128 12.97 -11.17 18.04
N ALA A 129 11.82 -11.39 17.39
CA ALA A 129 11.77 -11.84 16.01
C ALA A 129 12.38 -10.81 15.05
N VAL A 130 12.07 -9.54 15.22
CA VAL A 130 12.61 -8.46 14.37
C VAL A 130 14.12 -8.37 14.51
N LYS A 131 14.62 -8.48 15.74
CA LYS A 131 16.08 -8.39 16.01
C LYS A 131 16.89 -9.43 15.26
N VAL A 132 16.35 -10.63 15.06
CA VAL A 132 17.07 -11.72 14.40
C VAL A 132 16.85 -11.78 12.89
N LEU A 133 15.96 -10.95 12.34
CA LEU A 133 15.76 -10.92 10.89
C LEU A 133 17.02 -10.45 10.17
N ASN A 134 17.37 -11.18 9.13
CA ASN A 134 18.48 -10.82 8.25
C ASN A 134 17.90 -10.06 7.06
N ILE A 135 17.88 -8.75 7.17
CA ILE A 135 17.29 -7.89 6.14
C ILE A 135 18.36 -7.59 5.09
N PRO A 136 18.06 -7.81 3.78
CA PRO A 136 19.00 -7.49 2.72
C PRO A 136 19.31 -6.00 2.73
N GLU A 137 20.59 -5.65 2.71
CA GLU A 137 20.99 -4.26 2.55
C GLU A 137 20.80 -3.86 1.10
N SER A 138 20.21 -2.69 0.89
CA SER A 138 20.08 -2.13 -0.46
C SER A 138 21.46 -1.75 -0.99
N GLN A 139 21.77 -2.25 -2.14
CA GLN A 139 23.00 -1.87 -2.84
C GLN A 139 22.81 -0.52 -3.53
#